data_e3d32fe148be9c4673194d9049d49353
#
_entry.id   e3d32fe148be9c4673194d9049d49353
#
_cell.length_a   1.000
_cell.length_b   1.000
_cell.length_c   1.000
_cell.angle_alpha   90.00
_cell.angle_beta   90.00
_cell.angle_gamma   90.00
#
_symmetry.space_group_name_H-M   'P 1'
#
loop_
_entity.id
_entity.type
_entity.pdbx_description
1 polymer ?
#
loop_
_entity_poly.entity_id
_entity_poly.type
_entity_poly.pdbx_seq_one_letter_code
_entity_poly.pdbx_strand_id
1 'polypeptide(L)'
;SGKMSNLKTAAKTLLTTLKNAAKTEGDVKVAIIPFDTTVRIGTTYKENEWFDIDSAIDCNGWLPGTGCNASNWKDYWKGCVRDRAHPFDVQDDPPTVADAKTLYPVEDCGSLAVAMPLSTDWTALNTKVDEMSPNGNTNVTIGLVWAWHALTGGLPYAEAAAPAANLDKVIIILTDGDNTEAWDNINSKKITTSSKIDERTALVCNNIKAANIRIYAVRVINGNATLLRNCATNPTMYYDVDQASELNGVFSAIAQNLANLRIAK
;
A
#
# COMPACT_ATOMS: atom_id res chain seq x y z
N SER A 1 -1.97 -10.32 -18.48
CA SER A 1 -1.44 -9.23 -19.29
C SER A 1 0.06 -9.11 -19.06
N GLY A 2 0.83 -8.68 -20.03
CA GLY A 2 2.27 -8.46 -19.90
C GLY A 2 2.63 -7.39 -18.84
N LYS A 3 1.69 -6.56 -18.41
CA LYS A 3 1.91 -5.53 -17.38
C LYS A 3 2.43 -6.11 -16.06
N MET A 4 1.77 -7.12 -15.51
CA MET A 4 2.20 -7.74 -14.24
C MET A 4 3.58 -8.41 -14.37
N SER A 5 3.86 -9.09 -15.49
CA SER A 5 5.17 -9.68 -15.73
C SER A 5 6.28 -8.62 -15.77
N ASN A 6 6.04 -7.50 -16.48
CA ASN A 6 7.00 -6.39 -16.54
C ASN A 6 7.17 -5.72 -15.17
N LEU A 7 6.08 -5.53 -14.40
CA LEU A 7 6.15 -5.01 -13.04
C LEU A 7 7.02 -5.90 -12.14
N LYS A 8 6.82 -7.22 -12.17
CA LYS A 8 7.63 -8.16 -11.38
C LYS A 8 9.12 -8.07 -11.74
N THR A 9 9.43 -8.03 -13.03
CA THR A 9 10.82 -7.88 -13.50
C THR A 9 11.42 -6.57 -13.00
N ALA A 10 10.71 -5.46 -13.17
CA ALA A 10 11.16 -4.13 -12.74
C ALA A 10 11.35 -4.05 -11.21
N ALA A 11 10.38 -4.59 -10.44
CA ALA A 11 10.48 -4.63 -8.97
C ALA A 11 11.69 -5.45 -8.49
N LYS A 12 11.98 -6.59 -9.10
CA LYS A 12 13.16 -7.39 -8.79
C LYS A 12 14.47 -6.68 -9.15
N THR A 13 14.49 -5.94 -10.26
CA THR A 13 15.64 -5.09 -10.61
C THR A 13 15.86 -4.00 -9.56
N LEU A 14 14.80 -3.32 -9.10
CA LEU A 14 14.86 -2.36 -8.01
C LEU A 14 15.42 -3.00 -6.73
N LEU A 15 14.86 -4.13 -6.30
CA LEU A 15 15.33 -4.85 -5.10
C LEU A 15 16.81 -5.21 -5.19
N THR A 16 17.27 -5.69 -6.35
CA THR A 16 18.68 -6.05 -6.59
C THR A 16 19.57 -4.82 -6.47
N THR A 17 19.18 -3.70 -7.07
CA THR A 17 19.95 -2.45 -7.01
C THR A 17 20.03 -1.89 -5.60
N LEU A 18 18.91 -1.90 -4.86
CA LEU A 18 18.87 -1.46 -3.47
C LEU A 18 19.69 -2.36 -2.54
N LYS A 19 19.62 -3.68 -2.74
CA LYS A 19 20.48 -4.65 -2.02
C LYS A 19 21.95 -4.34 -2.22
N ASN A 20 22.36 -4.11 -3.47
CA ASN A 20 23.77 -3.83 -3.79
C ASN A 20 24.25 -2.46 -3.27
N ALA A 21 23.34 -1.50 -3.11
CA ALA A 21 23.64 -0.21 -2.50
C ALA A 21 23.74 -0.25 -0.97
N ALA A 22 23.21 -1.28 -0.32
CA ALA A 22 23.35 -1.47 1.12
C ALA A 22 24.81 -1.78 1.49
N LYS A 23 25.41 -0.96 2.37
CA LYS A 23 26.80 -1.16 2.84
C LYS A 23 26.86 -2.15 4.00
N THR A 24 25.83 -2.14 4.84
CA THR A 24 25.66 -3.05 5.98
C THR A 24 24.23 -3.56 6.02
N GLU A 25 24.02 -4.68 6.71
CA GLU A 25 22.69 -5.20 6.95
C GLU A 25 21.83 -4.17 7.72
N GLY A 26 20.58 -4.00 7.29
CA GLY A 26 19.66 -3.03 7.90
C GLY A 26 19.73 -1.62 7.32
N ASP A 27 20.72 -1.30 6.53
CA ASP A 27 20.86 0.00 5.86
C ASP A 27 19.68 0.32 4.92
N VAL A 28 19.17 -0.67 4.24
CA VAL A 28 17.98 -0.57 3.39
C VAL A 28 16.97 -1.61 3.81
N LYS A 29 15.77 -1.15 4.09
CA LYS A 29 14.60 -2.00 4.31
C LYS A 29 13.56 -1.70 3.27
N VAL A 30 12.85 -2.71 2.82
CA VAL A 30 11.78 -2.59 1.82
C VAL A 30 10.51 -3.23 2.35
N ALA A 31 9.38 -2.55 2.18
CA ALA A 31 8.04 -3.11 2.34
C ALA A 31 7.42 -3.31 0.96
N ILE A 32 6.55 -4.29 0.81
CA ILE A 32 5.77 -4.52 -0.41
C ILE A 32 4.30 -4.57 -0.02
N ILE A 33 3.52 -3.63 -0.55
CA ILE A 33 2.11 -3.44 -0.23
C ILE A 33 1.27 -3.65 -1.50
N PRO A 34 0.90 -4.90 -1.84
CA PRO A 34 -0.08 -5.15 -2.88
C PRO A 34 -1.44 -4.64 -2.44
N PHE A 35 -2.17 -4.01 -3.33
CA PHE A 35 -3.51 -3.49 -3.06
C PHE A 35 -4.42 -3.63 -4.28
N ASP A 36 -5.70 -3.69 -4.01
CA ASP A 36 -6.81 -3.49 -4.94
C ASP A 36 -7.79 -2.47 -4.34
N THR A 37 -8.99 -2.86 -3.89
CA THR A 37 -9.87 -2.06 -3.02
C THR A 37 -9.62 -2.32 -1.54
N THR A 38 -8.73 -3.27 -1.26
CA THR A 38 -8.32 -3.73 0.07
C THR A 38 -6.81 -3.86 0.13
N VAL A 39 -6.29 -4.07 1.35
CA VAL A 39 -4.94 -4.57 1.59
C VAL A 39 -5.03 -5.85 2.39
N ARG A 40 -4.30 -6.89 1.97
CA ARG A 40 -4.22 -8.15 2.69
C ARG A 40 -3.02 -8.12 3.63
N ILE A 41 -3.28 -7.91 4.92
CA ILE A 41 -2.24 -7.84 5.96
C ILE A 41 -1.86 -9.22 6.52
N GLY A 42 -2.67 -10.24 6.22
CA GLY A 42 -2.48 -11.61 6.71
C GLY A 42 -3.17 -11.87 8.04
N THR A 43 -3.30 -13.14 8.37
CA THR A 43 -4.08 -13.60 9.53
C THR A 43 -3.30 -13.60 10.84
N THR A 44 -2.01 -13.27 10.81
CA THR A 44 -1.15 -13.17 11.99
C THR A 44 -1.66 -12.14 13.00
N TYR A 45 -2.35 -11.11 12.52
CA TYR A 45 -2.86 -10.01 13.35
C TYR A 45 -4.27 -10.25 13.91
N LYS A 46 -4.93 -11.36 13.63
CA LYS A 46 -6.34 -11.62 13.96
C LYS A 46 -6.71 -11.50 15.44
N GLU A 47 -5.72 -11.60 16.33
CA GLU A 47 -5.92 -11.47 17.78
C GLU A 47 -5.74 -10.04 18.30
N ASN A 48 -5.36 -9.09 17.44
CA ASN A 48 -5.24 -7.69 17.85
C ASN A 48 -6.62 -7.01 17.87
N GLU A 49 -6.73 -5.98 18.71
CA GLU A 49 -7.94 -5.16 18.87
C GLU A 49 -8.01 -4.02 17.83
N TRP A 50 -7.47 -4.24 16.63
CA TRP A 50 -7.38 -3.21 15.59
C TRP A 50 -8.57 -3.18 14.65
N PHE A 51 -9.47 -4.14 14.80
CA PHE A 51 -10.47 -4.40 13.78
C PHE A 51 -11.84 -3.88 14.17
N ASP A 52 -12.46 -3.18 13.22
CA ASP A 52 -13.88 -2.87 13.26
C ASP A 52 -14.65 -4.06 12.67
N ILE A 53 -15.33 -4.77 13.56
CA ILE A 53 -16.09 -5.96 13.23
C ILE A 53 -17.54 -5.59 12.95
N ASP A 54 -18.08 -4.58 13.65
CA ASP A 54 -19.49 -4.22 13.59
C ASP A 54 -19.90 -3.58 12.27
N SER A 55 -19.02 -2.79 11.66
CA SER A 55 -19.29 -2.12 10.38
C SER A 55 -19.06 -3.02 9.16
N ALA A 56 -18.34 -4.13 9.33
CA ALA A 56 -17.83 -4.93 8.22
C ALA A 56 -18.54 -6.27 8.07
N ILE A 57 -19.14 -6.80 9.13
CA ILE A 57 -19.60 -8.17 9.07
C ILE A 57 -21.09 -8.28 8.73
N ASP A 58 -21.34 -8.26 7.46
CA ASP A 58 -22.11 -9.35 6.91
C ASP A 58 -21.14 -10.45 6.40
N CYS A 59 -20.59 -11.27 7.30
CA CYS A 59 -19.85 -12.49 6.89
C CYS A 59 -20.70 -13.36 5.97
N ASN A 60 -22.02 -13.24 5.98
CA ASN A 60 -22.89 -13.88 5.01
C ASN A 60 -22.67 -13.34 3.60
N GLY A 61 -22.22 -12.08 3.44
CA GLY A 61 -21.79 -11.53 2.16
C GLY A 61 -20.49 -12.15 1.65
N TRP A 62 -19.54 -12.48 2.54
CA TRP A 62 -18.27 -13.08 2.13
C TRP A 62 -18.37 -14.57 1.87
N LEU A 63 -19.12 -15.26 2.71
CA LEU A 63 -19.20 -16.73 2.74
C LEU A 63 -20.64 -17.17 2.97
N PRO A 64 -21.53 -16.98 2.00
CA PRO A 64 -22.93 -17.36 2.13
C PRO A 64 -23.06 -18.83 2.56
N GLY A 65 -23.85 -19.08 3.61
CA GLY A 65 -24.13 -20.43 4.10
C GLY A 65 -23.06 -21.06 5.00
N THR A 66 -22.01 -20.33 5.39
CA THR A 66 -20.94 -20.87 6.27
C THR A 66 -21.22 -20.71 7.76
N GLY A 67 -22.20 -19.90 8.14
CA GLY A 67 -22.49 -19.57 9.54
C GLY A 67 -21.51 -18.60 10.17
N CYS A 68 -20.71 -17.87 9.37
CA CYS A 68 -19.82 -16.81 9.84
C CYS A 68 -20.62 -15.68 10.51
N ASN A 69 -20.14 -15.18 11.64
CA ASN A 69 -20.74 -14.09 12.42
C ASN A 69 -19.68 -13.39 13.27
N ALA A 70 -20.06 -12.36 14.01
CA ALA A 70 -19.15 -11.55 14.83
C ALA A 70 -18.36 -12.36 15.88
N SER A 71 -18.81 -13.53 16.29
CA SER A 71 -18.09 -14.36 17.28
C SER A 71 -17.06 -15.31 16.67
N ASN A 72 -17.19 -15.67 15.39
CA ASN A 72 -16.34 -16.65 14.73
C ASN A 72 -15.65 -16.14 13.44
N TRP A 73 -15.75 -14.85 13.13
CA TRP A 73 -15.18 -14.26 11.91
C TRP A 73 -13.69 -14.55 11.73
N LYS A 74 -12.94 -14.67 12.82
CA LYS A 74 -11.50 -14.97 12.80
C LYS A 74 -11.15 -16.29 12.14
N ASP A 75 -12.08 -17.25 12.12
CA ASP A 75 -11.88 -18.56 11.49
C ASP A 75 -12.03 -18.50 9.97
N TYR A 76 -12.73 -17.48 9.48
CA TYR A 76 -13.02 -17.31 8.05
C TYR A 76 -12.22 -16.17 7.41
N TRP A 77 -11.78 -15.20 8.19
CA TRP A 77 -11.06 -14.03 7.68
C TRP A 77 -9.70 -14.41 7.09
N LYS A 78 -9.44 -13.95 5.87
CA LYS A 78 -8.22 -14.24 5.12
C LYS A 78 -7.14 -13.17 5.27
N GLY A 79 -7.37 -12.18 6.12
CA GLY A 79 -6.40 -11.13 6.43
C GLY A 79 -6.58 -9.84 5.65
N CYS A 80 -7.72 -9.58 5.01
CA CYS A 80 -7.96 -8.33 4.30
C CYS A 80 -8.71 -7.30 5.11
N VAL A 81 -8.33 -6.05 4.88
CA VAL A 81 -8.96 -4.87 5.46
C VAL A 81 -9.25 -3.85 4.36
N ARG A 82 -10.29 -3.03 4.58
CA ARG A 82 -10.66 -1.92 3.71
C ARG A 82 -10.39 -0.57 4.35
N ASP A 83 -10.80 0.52 3.70
CA ASP A 83 -10.64 1.87 4.20
C ASP A 83 -11.23 2.03 5.61
N ARG A 84 -10.55 2.79 6.46
CA ARG A 84 -11.09 3.26 7.74
C ARG A 84 -12.15 4.33 7.53
N ALA A 85 -12.85 4.69 8.59
CA ALA A 85 -13.75 5.84 8.56
C ALA A 85 -12.97 7.16 8.34
N HIS A 86 -13.52 8.06 7.52
CA HIS A 86 -12.91 9.38 7.33
C HIS A 86 -12.88 10.18 8.66
N PRO A 87 -11.79 10.88 8.99
CA PRO A 87 -10.60 11.16 8.16
C PRO A 87 -9.46 10.14 8.25
N PHE A 88 -9.60 9.08 9.04
CA PHE A 88 -8.53 8.09 9.26
C PHE A 88 -8.16 7.26 8.02
N ASP A 89 -9.03 7.22 7.01
CA ASP A 89 -8.75 6.64 5.70
C ASP A 89 -7.64 7.36 4.91
N VAL A 90 -7.21 8.54 5.35
CA VAL A 90 -6.14 9.35 4.73
C VAL A 90 -5.08 9.79 5.74
N GLN A 91 -5.05 9.21 6.92
CA GLN A 91 -4.13 9.53 8.02
C GLN A 91 -3.37 8.30 8.52
N ASP A 92 -2.31 8.55 9.29
CA ASP A 92 -1.43 7.51 9.83
C ASP A 92 -1.66 7.25 11.33
N ASP A 93 -2.75 7.73 11.89
CA ASP A 93 -3.08 7.50 13.29
C ASP A 93 -3.16 6.01 13.60
N PRO A 94 -2.56 5.54 14.71
CA PRO A 94 -2.64 4.14 15.09
C PRO A 94 -4.07 3.74 15.46
N PRO A 95 -4.45 2.48 15.21
CA PRO A 95 -5.76 1.99 15.64
C PRO A 95 -5.88 1.97 17.16
N THR A 96 -7.03 2.39 17.69
CA THR A 96 -7.33 2.36 19.12
C THR A 96 -8.80 2.04 19.36
N VAL A 97 -9.08 1.18 20.32
CA VAL A 97 -10.46 0.85 20.73
C VAL A 97 -11.20 2.05 21.35
N ALA A 98 -10.47 3.08 21.75
CA ALA A 98 -11.06 4.32 22.28
C ALA A 98 -11.79 5.14 21.21
N ASP A 99 -11.43 4.98 19.94
CA ASP A 99 -12.12 5.57 18.79
C ASP A 99 -12.29 4.52 17.69
N ALA A 100 -13.49 3.98 17.55
CA ALA A 100 -13.80 2.96 16.57
C ALA A 100 -13.53 3.38 15.10
N LYS A 101 -13.49 4.68 14.81
CA LYS A 101 -13.17 5.20 13.47
C LYS A 101 -11.72 4.92 13.06
N THR A 102 -10.82 4.71 14.04
CA THR A 102 -9.43 4.36 13.80
C THR A 102 -9.21 2.89 13.48
N LEU A 103 -10.20 2.04 13.77
CA LEU A 103 -10.10 0.60 13.55
C LEU A 103 -10.24 0.25 12.07
N TYR A 104 -9.65 -0.87 11.68
CA TYR A 104 -9.69 -1.36 10.31
C TYR A 104 -10.89 -2.29 10.10
N PRO A 105 -11.85 -1.92 9.24
CA PRO A 105 -12.92 -2.83 8.89
C PRO A 105 -12.39 -4.05 8.15
N VAL A 106 -12.75 -5.24 8.64
CA VAL A 106 -12.38 -6.50 7.99
C VAL A 106 -13.15 -6.68 6.68
N GLU A 107 -12.52 -7.31 5.69
CA GLU A 107 -13.13 -7.51 4.37
C GLU A 107 -12.72 -8.87 3.79
N ASP A 108 -13.50 -9.37 2.84
CA ASP A 108 -13.07 -10.51 2.02
C ASP A 108 -11.96 -10.07 1.07
N CYS A 109 -11.10 -11.00 0.76
CA CYS A 109 -10.07 -10.78 -0.22
C CYS A 109 -9.95 -11.97 -1.17
N GLY A 110 -10.01 -11.71 -2.43
CA GLY A 110 -9.79 -12.73 -3.45
C GLY A 110 -8.36 -13.33 -3.39
N SER A 111 -7.61 -13.19 -4.47
CA SER A 111 -6.24 -13.70 -4.61
C SER A 111 -5.15 -12.64 -4.31
N LEU A 112 -5.49 -11.55 -3.61
CA LEU A 112 -4.53 -10.50 -3.28
C LEU A 112 -3.37 -11.07 -2.45
N ALA A 113 -2.13 -10.78 -2.85
CA ALA A 113 -0.95 -11.21 -2.11
C ALA A 113 -0.88 -10.50 -0.75
N VAL A 114 -0.38 -11.20 0.27
CA VAL A 114 -0.22 -10.64 1.61
C VAL A 114 0.83 -9.52 1.59
N ALA A 115 0.52 -8.38 2.17
CA ALA A 115 1.46 -7.29 2.35
C ALA A 115 2.65 -7.73 3.21
N MET A 116 3.83 -7.24 2.88
CA MET A 116 5.07 -7.50 3.60
C MET A 116 5.57 -6.19 4.22
N PRO A 117 5.62 -6.08 5.55
CA PRO A 117 6.20 -4.91 6.21
C PRO A 117 7.70 -4.79 5.93
N LEU A 118 8.34 -3.74 6.42
CA LEU A 118 9.75 -3.48 6.19
C LEU A 118 10.64 -4.68 6.56
N SER A 119 11.43 -5.13 5.61
CA SER A 119 12.30 -6.30 5.75
C SER A 119 13.65 -6.09 5.08
N THR A 120 14.67 -6.78 5.58
CA THR A 120 15.99 -6.96 4.96
C THR A 120 16.16 -8.32 4.32
N ASP A 121 15.16 -9.19 4.39
CA ASP A 121 15.17 -10.50 3.73
C ASP A 121 14.88 -10.37 2.24
N TRP A 122 15.94 -10.19 1.45
CA TRP A 122 15.86 -10.01 0.01
C TRP A 122 15.27 -11.22 -0.72
N THR A 123 15.39 -12.42 -0.16
CA THR A 123 14.79 -13.63 -0.73
C THR A 123 13.28 -13.61 -0.54
N ALA A 124 12.83 -13.31 0.67
CA ALA A 124 11.40 -13.18 0.96
C ALA A 124 10.75 -12.02 0.16
N LEU A 125 11.44 -10.88 0.01
CA LEU A 125 11.00 -9.76 -0.82
C LEU A 125 10.81 -10.17 -2.30
N ASN A 126 11.77 -10.91 -2.88
CA ASN A 126 11.63 -11.41 -4.26
C ASN A 126 10.48 -12.41 -4.39
N THR A 127 10.33 -13.31 -3.42
CA THR A 127 9.19 -14.25 -3.38
C THR A 127 7.87 -13.49 -3.31
N LYS A 128 7.79 -12.44 -2.50
CA LYS A 128 6.59 -11.59 -2.40
C LYS A 128 6.22 -10.93 -3.73
N VAL A 129 7.20 -10.46 -4.49
CA VAL A 129 6.97 -9.95 -5.85
C VAL A 129 6.37 -11.04 -6.76
N ASP A 130 6.85 -12.29 -6.64
CA ASP A 130 6.32 -13.40 -7.45
C ASP A 130 4.89 -13.79 -7.10
N GLU A 131 4.46 -13.59 -5.85
CA GLU A 131 3.10 -13.88 -5.39
C GLU A 131 2.06 -12.90 -5.94
N MET A 132 2.44 -11.68 -6.35
CA MET A 132 1.48 -10.69 -6.84
C MET A 132 0.75 -11.19 -8.10
N SER A 133 -0.55 -10.96 -8.14
CA SER A 133 -1.40 -11.25 -9.30
C SER A 133 -2.37 -10.09 -9.54
N PRO A 134 -2.67 -9.75 -10.81
CA PRO A 134 -3.60 -8.69 -11.12
C PRO A 134 -5.02 -9.14 -10.80
N ASN A 135 -5.76 -8.39 -10.02
CA ASN A 135 -7.16 -8.66 -9.68
C ASN A 135 -7.86 -7.41 -9.17
N GLY A 136 -9.19 -7.41 -9.24
CA GLY A 136 -10.07 -6.47 -8.56
C GLY A 136 -10.18 -5.07 -9.19
N ASN A 137 -10.84 -4.22 -8.44
CA ASN A 137 -10.95 -2.79 -8.64
C ASN A 137 -9.73 -2.06 -8.05
N THR A 138 -9.66 -0.73 -8.19
CA THR A 138 -8.49 0.04 -7.78
C THR A 138 -8.86 1.09 -6.74
N ASN A 139 -8.14 1.10 -5.62
CA ASN A 139 -8.14 2.15 -4.60
C ASN A 139 -6.70 2.54 -4.26
N VAL A 140 -6.18 3.57 -4.91
CA VAL A 140 -4.81 4.05 -4.68
C VAL A 140 -4.66 4.62 -3.26
N THR A 141 -5.74 5.15 -2.67
CA THR A 141 -5.74 5.71 -1.32
C THR A 141 -5.30 4.68 -0.28
N ILE A 142 -5.94 3.51 -0.26
CA ILE A 142 -5.62 2.47 0.73
C ILE A 142 -4.19 1.93 0.53
N GLY A 143 -3.73 1.79 -0.72
CA GLY A 143 -2.36 1.40 -1.02
C GLY A 143 -1.33 2.36 -0.43
N LEU A 144 -1.57 3.68 -0.58
CA LEU A 144 -0.71 4.73 -0.02
C LEU A 144 -0.74 4.76 1.51
N VAL A 145 -1.91 4.65 2.13
CA VAL A 145 -2.02 4.64 3.61
C VAL A 145 -1.26 3.46 4.20
N TRP A 146 -1.40 2.26 3.64
CA TRP A 146 -0.68 1.09 4.14
C TRP A 146 0.83 1.15 3.87
N ALA A 147 1.25 1.76 2.77
CA ALA A 147 2.67 2.06 2.55
C ALA A 147 3.19 3.07 3.59
N TRP A 148 2.38 4.06 3.97
CA TRP A 148 2.72 5.01 5.02
C TRP A 148 2.83 4.35 6.39
N HIS A 149 1.86 3.52 6.79
CA HIS A 149 1.93 2.72 8.01
C HIS A 149 3.22 1.88 8.10
N ALA A 150 3.66 1.30 6.98
CA ALA A 150 4.91 0.55 6.96
C ALA A 150 6.15 1.41 7.21
N LEU A 151 6.07 2.73 7.07
CA LEU A 151 7.21 3.65 7.21
C LEU A 151 7.22 4.43 8.54
N THR A 152 6.18 4.35 9.36
CA THR A 152 6.06 5.23 10.54
C THR A 152 6.47 4.61 11.87
N GLY A 153 6.59 3.29 11.97
CA GLY A 153 7.08 2.61 13.17
C GLY A 153 6.09 2.56 14.32
N GLY A 154 4.80 2.78 14.03
CA GLY A 154 3.69 2.59 14.95
C GLY A 154 2.90 1.32 14.61
N LEU A 155 1.72 1.17 15.23
CA LEU A 155 0.76 0.17 14.80
C LEU A 155 0.14 0.59 13.45
N PRO A 156 -0.18 -0.33 12.54
CA PRO A 156 -0.09 -1.79 12.68
C PRO A 156 1.30 -2.40 12.41
N TYR A 157 2.24 -1.68 11.82
CA TYR A 157 3.58 -2.16 11.47
C TYR A 157 4.66 -1.42 12.26
N ALA A 158 5.44 -2.15 13.08
CA ALA A 158 6.40 -1.57 14.02
C ALA A 158 7.87 -1.61 13.53
N GLU A 159 8.13 -2.05 12.30
CA GLU A 159 9.48 -2.32 11.80
C GLU A 159 10.25 -1.07 11.38
N ALA A 160 9.56 0.05 11.21
CA ALA A 160 10.19 1.31 10.79
C ALA A 160 10.93 1.99 11.93
N ALA A 161 12.10 2.51 11.62
CA ALA A 161 12.83 3.36 12.54
C ALA A 161 12.16 4.74 12.70
N ALA A 162 12.37 5.38 13.85
CA ALA A 162 11.97 6.76 14.07
C ALA A 162 12.62 7.69 13.03
N PRO A 163 12.00 8.83 12.70
CA PRO A 163 12.61 9.83 11.82
C PRO A 163 13.99 10.26 12.33
N ALA A 164 14.98 10.32 11.43
CA ALA A 164 16.33 10.77 11.71
C ALA A 164 16.90 11.53 10.51
N ALA A 165 17.84 12.44 10.75
CA ALA A 165 18.41 13.31 9.70
C ALA A 165 19.09 12.54 8.55
N ASN A 166 19.58 11.33 8.86
CA ASN A 166 20.24 10.44 7.89
C ASN A 166 19.34 9.30 7.39
N LEU A 167 18.04 9.35 7.67
CA LEU A 167 17.08 8.35 7.25
C LEU A 167 16.12 8.93 6.22
N ASP A 168 16.12 8.38 5.02
CA ASP A 168 15.15 8.70 3.99
C ASP A 168 14.01 7.67 3.97
N LYS A 169 12.78 8.17 4.03
CA LYS A 169 11.57 7.37 3.89
C LYS A 169 10.93 7.67 2.53
N VAL A 170 10.68 6.63 1.77
CA VAL A 170 10.24 6.77 0.37
C VAL A 170 9.12 5.77 0.06
N ILE A 171 8.10 6.25 -0.62
CA ILE A 171 7.05 5.42 -1.21
C ILE A 171 7.21 5.46 -2.73
N ILE A 172 7.10 4.31 -3.37
CA ILE A 172 6.96 4.18 -4.82
C ILE A 172 5.56 3.64 -5.07
N ILE A 173 4.65 4.49 -5.53
CA ILE A 173 3.30 4.06 -5.92
C ILE A 173 3.24 3.81 -7.42
N LEU A 174 2.72 2.64 -7.79
CA LEU A 174 2.47 2.28 -9.18
C LEU A 174 1.02 1.88 -9.35
N THR A 175 0.39 2.43 -10.38
CA THR A 175 -0.95 2.02 -10.82
C THR A 175 -1.04 2.03 -12.35
N ASP A 176 -1.85 1.13 -12.88
CA ASP A 176 -2.16 1.01 -14.30
C ASP A 176 -3.64 1.30 -14.61
N GLY A 177 -4.34 1.93 -13.67
CA GLY A 177 -5.75 2.27 -13.78
C GLY A 177 -6.17 3.47 -12.94
N ASP A 178 -7.36 3.95 -13.22
CA ASP A 178 -8.05 4.95 -12.42
C ASP A 178 -8.55 4.34 -11.12
N ASN A 179 -8.78 5.16 -10.10
CA ASN A 179 -9.54 4.76 -8.94
C ASN A 179 -10.97 4.37 -9.34
N THR A 180 -11.43 3.21 -8.92
CA THR A 180 -12.72 2.65 -9.33
C THR A 180 -13.66 2.34 -8.19
N GLU A 181 -13.14 1.97 -7.02
CA GLU A 181 -13.96 1.62 -5.86
C GLU A 181 -13.18 1.87 -4.56
N ALA A 182 -13.84 2.48 -3.58
CA ALA A 182 -13.37 2.64 -2.20
C ALA A 182 -14.55 2.50 -1.24
N TRP A 183 -14.29 2.55 0.07
CA TRP A 183 -15.34 2.48 1.08
C TRP A 183 -15.53 3.79 1.83
N ASP A 184 -16.80 4.12 2.10
CA ASP A 184 -17.22 5.13 3.06
C ASP A 184 -17.81 4.40 4.28
N ASN A 185 -16.99 4.16 5.29
CA ASN A 185 -17.42 3.42 6.47
C ASN A 185 -18.34 4.23 7.41
N ILE A 186 -18.40 5.54 7.27
CA ILE A 186 -19.38 6.36 8.02
C ILE A 186 -20.80 6.04 7.55
N ASN A 187 -20.97 5.88 6.24
CA ASN A 187 -22.25 5.62 5.61
C ASN A 187 -22.45 4.15 5.19
N SER A 188 -21.48 3.28 5.50
CA SER A 188 -21.46 1.86 5.11
C SER A 188 -21.75 1.65 3.62
N LYS A 189 -21.09 2.44 2.76
CA LYS A 189 -21.32 2.47 1.30
C LYS A 189 -20.04 2.39 0.53
N LYS A 190 -20.12 1.74 -0.63
CA LYS A 190 -19.08 1.83 -1.64
C LYS A 190 -19.12 3.19 -2.33
N ILE A 191 -17.92 3.75 -2.54
CA ILE A 191 -17.70 4.92 -3.39
C ILE A 191 -17.23 4.39 -4.74
N THR A 192 -18.00 4.62 -5.78
CA THR A 192 -17.68 4.19 -7.16
C THR A 192 -17.43 5.39 -8.08
N THR A 193 -17.45 6.60 -7.53
CA THR A 193 -17.14 7.83 -8.28
C THR A 193 -15.66 8.11 -8.18
N SER A 194 -14.92 7.91 -9.27
CA SER A 194 -13.46 8.08 -9.31
C SER A 194 -12.97 9.41 -8.74
N SER A 195 -13.63 10.53 -9.08
CA SER A 195 -13.24 11.85 -8.59
C SER A 195 -13.29 11.97 -7.05
N LYS A 196 -14.24 11.32 -6.39
CA LYS A 196 -14.32 11.31 -4.91
C LYS A 196 -13.19 10.49 -4.28
N ILE A 197 -12.77 9.42 -4.94
CA ILE A 197 -11.63 8.62 -4.49
C ILE A 197 -10.34 9.38 -4.77
N ASP A 198 -10.26 10.07 -5.91
CA ASP A 198 -9.11 10.91 -6.28
C ASP A 198 -8.90 12.06 -5.29
N GLU A 199 -9.97 12.68 -4.78
CA GLU A 199 -9.89 13.68 -3.69
C GLU A 199 -9.24 13.09 -2.42
N ARG A 200 -9.61 11.87 -2.01
CA ARG A 200 -9.00 11.16 -0.88
C ARG A 200 -7.55 10.80 -1.17
N THR A 201 -7.25 10.32 -2.38
CA THR A 201 -5.87 10.04 -2.81
C THR A 201 -5.01 11.30 -2.76
N ALA A 202 -5.52 12.44 -3.21
CA ALA A 202 -4.80 13.72 -3.12
C ALA A 202 -4.52 14.13 -1.66
N LEU A 203 -5.48 13.94 -0.76
CA LEU A 203 -5.30 14.21 0.68
C LEU A 203 -4.21 13.33 1.28
N VAL A 204 -4.23 12.02 1.06
CA VAL A 204 -3.20 11.14 1.62
C VAL A 204 -1.83 11.45 1.04
N CYS A 205 -1.71 11.78 -0.26
CA CYS A 205 -0.44 12.22 -0.84
C CYS A 205 0.11 13.48 -0.15
N ASN A 206 -0.75 14.44 0.14
CA ASN A 206 -0.35 15.66 0.84
C ASN A 206 0.08 15.38 2.29
N ASN A 207 -0.66 14.54 2.99
CA ASN A 207 -0.34 14.14 4.36
C ASN A 207 1.01 13.40 4.44
N ILE A 208 1.26 12.46 3.53
CA ILE A 208 2.53 11.74 3.43
C ILE A 208 3.70 12.70 3.18
N LYS A 209 3.53 13.65 2.25
CA LYS A 209 4.56 14.68 1.98
C LYS A 209 4.79 15.60 3.19
N ALA A 210 3.74 15.97 3.91
CA ALA A 210 3.83 16.74 5.15
C ALA A 210 4.58 15.98 6.27
N ALA A 211 4.53 14.64 6.27
CA ALA A 211 5.32 13.78 7.15
C ALA A 211 6.78 13.60 6.69
N ASN A 212 7.26 14.38 5.72
CA ASN A 212 8.61 14.30 5.13
C ASN A 212 8.93 12.94 4.48
N ILE A 213 7.94 12.25 3.99
CA ILE A 213 8.08 11.02 3.22
C ILE A 213 8.01 11.38 1.73
N ARG A 214 8.98 10.91 0.94
CA ARG A 214 9.01 11.18 -0.50
C ARG A 214 8.16 10.16 -1.25
N ILE A 215 7.45 10.63 -2.28
CA ILE A 215 6.62 9.81 -3.14
C ILE A 215 7.16 9.86 -4.56
N TYR A 216 7.53 8.72 -5.10
CA TYR A 216 7.66 8.46 -6.52
C TYR A 216 6.33 7.92 -7.04
N ALA A 217 5.77 8.51 -8.07
CA ALA A 217 4.53 8.06 -8.67
C ALA A 217 4.77 7.57 -10.11
N VAL A 218 4.36 6.33 -10.38
CA VAL A 218 4.53 5.68 -11.69
C VAL A 218 3.14 5.36 -12.25
N ARG A 219 2.77 6.04 -13.33
CA ARG A 219 1.57 5.77 -14.11
C ARG A 219 1.92 4.80 -15.24
N VAL A 220 1.14 3.74 -15.39
CA VAL A 220 1.39 2.72 -16.43
C VAL A 220 0.20 2.67 -17.38
N ILE A 221 0.34 3.27 -18.55
CA ILE A 221 -0.65 3.30 -19.64
C ILE A 221 -1.93 4.07 -19.27
N ASN A 222 -2.61 3.69 -18.18
CA ASN A 222 -3.87 4.27 -17.72
C ASN A 222 -3.73 4.83 -16.29
N GLY A 223 -4.77 5.51 -15.83
CA GLY A 223 -4.79 6.18 -14.53
C GLY A 223 -4.75 7.71 -14.65
N ASN A 224 -5.22 8.40 -13.62
CA ASN A 224 -5.29 9.86 -13.58
C ASN A 224 -3.89 10.48 -13.51
N ALA A 225 -3.36 10.92 -14.68
CA ALA A 225 -2.03 11.50 -14.79
C ALA A 225 -1.84 12.76 -13.93
N THR A 226 -2.87 13.60 -13.84
CA THR A 226 -2.82 14.83 -13.03
C THR A 226 -2.74 14.51 -11.55
N LEU A 227 -3.54 13.59 -11.06
CA LEU A 227 -3.52 13.12 -9.68
C LEU A 227 -2.15 12.58 -9.32
N LEU A 228 -1.62 11.65 -10.10
CA LEU A 228 -0.35 10.97 -9.82
C LEU A 228 0.85 11.93 -9.91
N ARG A 229 0.83 12.89 -10.88
CA ARG A 229 1.85 13.93 -10.94
C ARG A 229 1.84 14.83 -9.71
N ASN A 230 0.67 15.19 -9.21
CA ASN A 230 0.52 16.00 -8.00
C ASN A 230 0.83 15.21 -6.72
N CYS A 231 0.65 13.89 -6.76
CA CYS A 231 1.01 12.98 -5.66
C CYS A 231 2.54 12.89 -5.51
N ALA A 232 3.29 12.81 -6.60
CA ALA A 232 4.75 12.83 -6.56
C ALA A 232 5.28 14.02 -5.75
N THR A 233 6.37 13.82 -5.01
CA THR A 233 6.96 14.89 -4.17
C THR A 233 7.45 16.06 -4.99
N ASN A 234 7.96 15.79 -6.18
CA ASN A 234 8.33 16.82 -7.16
C ASN A 234 8.17 16.26 -8.59
N PRO A 235 8.22 17.11 -9.63
CA PRO A 235 8.00 16.68 -11.01
C PRO A 235 8.97 15.60 -11.51
N THR A 236 10.20 15.55 -10.99
CA THR A 236 11.22 14.54 -11.39
C THR A 236 10.98 13.17 -10.77
N MET A 237 10.02 13.06 -9.85
CA MET A 237 9.59 11.82 -9.20
C MET A 237 8.27 11.29 -9.79
N TYR A 238 7.76 11.89 -10.84
CA TYR A 238 6.64 11.38 -11.61
C TYR A 238 7.12 10.75 -12.91
N TYR A 239 6.67 9.53 -13.15
CA TYR A 239 6.96 8.79 -14.37
C TYR A 239 5.66 8.41 -15.07
N ASP A 240 5.57 8.75 -16.34
CA ASP A 240 4.47 8.39 -17.24
C ASP A 240 4.98 7.34 -18.22
N VAL A 241 4.41 6.14 -18.14
CA VAL A 241 4.87 4.97 -18.88
C VAL A 241 3.80 4.55 -19.85
N ASP A 242 4.05 4.73 -21.13
CA ASP A 242 3.11 4.37 -22.19
C ASP A 242 3.11 2.87 -22.51
N GLN A 243 4.22 2.18 -22.22
CA GLN A 243 4.36 0.75 -22.43
C GLN A 243 4.94 0.07 -21.19
N ALA A 244 4.33 -1.03 -20.76
CA ALA A 244 4.80 -1.76 -19.57
C ALA A 244 6.26 -2.26 -19.68
N SER A 245 6.81 -2.40 -20.89
CA SER A 245 8.22 -2.75 -21.12
C SER A 245 9.20 -1.67 -20.63
N GLU A 246 8.76 -0.41 -20.47
CA GLU A 246 9.58 0.71 -20.00
C GLU A 246 9.77 0.69 -18.47
N LEU A 247 8.93 -0.06 -17.74
CA LEU A 247 8.98 -0.13 -16.28
C LEU A 247 10.35 -0.49 -15.73
N ASN A 248 11.08 -1.37 -16.39
CA ASN A 248 12.41 -1.76 -15.92
C ASN A 248 13.39 -0.58 -15.95
N GLY A 249 13.33 0.27 -16.97
CA GLY A 249 14.12 1.50 -17.06
C GLY A 249 13.75 2.50 -15.97
N VAL A 250 12.44 2.70 -15.74
CA VAL A 250 11.93 3.61 -14.69
C VAL A 250 12.38 3.16 -13.32
N PHE A 251 12.20 1.88 -12.98
CA PHE A 251 12.59 1.36 -11.68
C PHE A 251 14.11 1.37 -11.48
N SER A 252 14.89 1.16 -12.55
CA SER A 252 16.34 1.33 -12.50
C SER A 252 16.74 2.76 -12.20
N ALA A 253 16.09 3.75 -12.82
CA ALA A 253 16.35 5.17 -12.56
C ALA A 253 15.98 5.56 -11.11
N ILE A 254 14.83 5.10 -10.61
CA ILE A 254 14.44 5.31 -9.22
C ILE A 254 15.47 4.70 -8.27
N ALA A 255 15.88 3.46 -8.52
CA ALA A 255 16.86 2.76 -7.69
C ALA A 255 18.22 3.50 -7.64
N GLN A 256 18.70 4.00 -8.78
CA GLN A 256 19.92 4.80 -8.84
C GLN A 256 19.78 6.11 -8.07
N ASN A 257 18.65 6.81 -8.21
CA ASN A 257 18.39 8.03 -7.44
C ASN A 257 18.41 7.75 -5.92
N LEU A 258 17.80 6.68 -5.47
CA LEU A 258 17.79 6.29 -4.06
C LEU A 258 19.19 5.89 -3.56
N ALA A 259 19.96 5.15 -4.36
CA ALA A 259 21.33 4.79 -4.04
C ALA A 259 22.24 6.02 -3.94
N ASN A 260 22.09 7.00 -4.85
CA ASN A 260 22.88 8.23 -4.85
C ASN A 260 22.56 9.14 -3.66
N LEU A 261 21.31 9.25 -3.24
CA LEU A 261 20.92 10.01 -2.05
C LEU A 261 21.62 9.52 -0.79
N ARG A 262 21.90 8.24 -0.73
CA ARG A 262 22.58 7.59 0.36
C ARG A 262 24.10 7.82 0.38
N ILE A 263 24.71 7.95 -0.79
CA ILE A 263 26.17 8.22 -0.92
C ILE A 263 26.48 9.68 -0.56
N ALA A 264 25.51 10.58 -0.69
CA ALA A 264 25.65 12.00 -0.40
C ALA A 264 25.47 12.38 1.07
N LYS A 265 25.10 11.43 1.93
CA LYS A 265 24.95 11.55 3.38
C LYS A 265 26.02 10.72 4.11
#